data_ad6d7a80a2c754a595f960b96e0ff4d9
#
_entry.id   ad6d7a80a2c754a595f960b96e0ff4d9
#
_cell.length_a   1.000
_cell.length_b   1.000
_cell.length_c   1.000
_cell.angle_alpha   90.00
_cell.angle_beta   90.00
_cell.angle_gamma   90.00
#
_symmetry.space_group_name_H-M   'P 1'
#
loop_
_entity.id
_entity.type
_entity.pdbx_description
1 polymer ?
#
loop_
_entity_poly.entity_id
_entity_poly.type
_entity_poly.pdbx_seq_one_letter_code
_entity_poly.pdbx_strand_id
1 'polypeptide(L)'
;ANHVATVYCNGRELGTHKGGFSTFRYDLTPAMKESGNVLTVTVTNGVSDIYPQNADFTFYGGLYRDVNFIEVKDAHFDLLLDGTDAVFVTPHNVGKTRVDLFPVNAEGCTLHVELKDAEGNCVGTADTDAAAHSHVLIDVKNPHLWNGMEDPYLYSAEASIVCDGEVLDQVTVRYGYRSFHVCPNTGFWLNGKNVPLHGVARHQDRLDKGWAISKADHEEDIALIKELGANTIRLAHYQHDQYFYDLCDETGFVLWAEI
;
A
#
# COMPACT_ATOMS: atom_id res chain seq x y z
N ALA A 1 -5.73 -13.37 -3.35
CA ALA A 1 -6.11 -14.79 -3.56
C ALA A 1 -5.07 -15.71 -2.93
N ASN A 2 -5.46 -16.84 -2.34
CA ASN A 2 -4.50 -17.81 -1.82
C ASN A 2 -4.70 -19.17 -2.51
N HIS A 3 -3.64 -19.71 -3.18
CA HIS A 3 -2.33 -19.07 -3.25
C HIS A 3 -1.73 -19.11 -4.65
N VAL A 4 -2.36 -19.84 -5.59
CA VAL A 4 -2.07 -19.73 -7.04
C VAL A 4 -3.35 -19.32 -7.75
N ALA A 5 -3.36 -18.15 -8.34
CA ALA A 5 -4.52 -17.60 -9.02
C ALA A 5 -4.23 -17.41 -10.51
N THR A 6 -5.03 -18.03 -11.39
CA THR A 6 -4.96 -17.77 -12.82
C THR A 6 -6.18 -16.98 -13.27
N VAL A 7 -5.96 -15.89 -13.97
CA VAL A 7 -6.99 -14.94 -14.39
C VAL A 7 -7.26 -15.08 -15.90
N TYR A 8 -8.54 -15.14 -16.25
CA TYR A 8 -9.03 -15.21 -17.62
C TYR A 8 -10.04 -14.10 -17.89
N CYS A 9 -9.96 -13.47 -19.04
CA CYS A 9 -10.98 -12.58 -19.56
C CYS A 9 -11.55 -13.17 -20.86
N ASN A 10 -12.86 -13.38 -20.91
CA ASN A 10 -13.56 -13.97 -22.06
C ASN A 10 -12.97 -15.32 -22.54
N GLY A 11 -12.45 -16.12 -21.61
CA GLY A 11 -11.79 -17.40 -21.86
C GLY A 11 -10.33 -17.30 -22.28
N ARG A 12 -9.77 -16.10 -22.49
CA ARG A 12 -8.35 -15.88 -22.73
C ARG A 12 -7.63 -15.76 -21.40
N GLU A 13 -6.57 -16.56 -21.22
CA GLU A 13 -5.68 -16.44 -20.07
C GLU A 13 -4.89 -15.13 -20.13
N LEU A 14 -4.85 -14.40 -19.03
CA LEU A 14 -4.11 -13.15 -18.86
C LEU A 14 -2.81 -13.38 -18.11
N GLY A 15 -2.81 -14.32 -17.17
CA GLY A 15 -1.63 -14.68 -16.40
C GLY A 15 -1.95 -15.42 -15.11
N THR A 16 -0.87 -15.87 -14.44
CA THR A 16 -0.95 -16.59 -13.17
C THR A 16 -0.11 -15.88 -12.12
N HIS A 17 -0.74 -15.55 -10.99
CA HIS A 17 -0.08 -15.04 -9.79
C HIS A 17 0.22 -16.18 -8.83
N LYS A 18 1.45 -16.19 -8.30
CA LYS A 18 1.93 -17.12 -7.29
C LYS A 18 2.22 -16.38 -5.99
N GLY A 19 1.62 -16.81 -4.89
CA GLY A 19 1.68 -16.17 -3.59
C GLY A 19 0.28 -15.83 -3.07
N GLY A 20 0.13 -15.76 -1.74
CA GLY A 20 -1.19 -15.67 -1.12
C GLY A 20 -1.59 -14.27 -0.70
N PHE A 21 -0.64 -13.35 -0.54
CA PHE A 21 -0.85 -12.18 0.31
C PHE A 21 -0.67 -10.83 -0.40
N SER A 22 0.10 -10.78 -1.49
CA SER A 22 0.35 -9.56 -2.24
C SER A 22 -0.75 -9.25 -3.26
N THR A 23 -0.90 -7.97 -3.58
CA THR A 23 -1.75 -7.49 -4.68
C THR A 23 -1.14 -7.88 -6.03
N PHE A 24 -1.99 -8.26 -6.98
CA PHE A 24 -1.60 -8.47 -8.37
C PHE A 24 -2.64 -7.85 -9.30
N ARG A 25 -2.20 -7.44 -10.48
CA ARG A 25 -3.04 -6.78 -11.49
C ARG A 25 -2.74 -7.35 -12.87
N TYR A 26 -3.75 -7.37 -13.73
CA TYR A 26 -3.62 -7.78 -15.14
C TYR A 26 -4.36 -6.79 -16.03
N ASP A 27 -3.75 -6.45 -17.16
CA ASP A 27 -4.39 -5.67 -18.21
C ASP A 27 -5.45 -6.53 -18.92
N LEU A 28 -6.70 -6.09 -18.86
CA LEU A 28 -7.84 -6.76 -19.51
C LEU A 28 -8.04 -6.30 -20.96
N THR A 29 -7.53 -5.11 -21.31
CA THR A 29 -7.78 -4.43 -22.60
C THR A 29 -7.65 -5.34 -23.82
N PRO A 30 -6.59 -6.18 -23.94
CA PRO A 30 -6.41 -7.04 -25.12
C PRO A 30 -7.46 -8.16 -25.25
N ALA A 31 -8.25 -8.42 -24.21
CA ALA A 31 -9.25 -9.48 -24.18
C ALA A 31 -10.68 -8.96 -24.04
N MET A 32 -10.86 -7.64 -23.87
CA MET A 32 -12.18 -7.01 -23.69
C MET A 32 -13.01 -7.02 -24.98
N LYS A 33 -14.32 -7.06 -24.80
CA LYS A 33 -15.37 -6.88 -25.83
C LYS A 33 -16.16 -5.62 -25.47
N GLU A 34 -16.93 -5.09 -26.41
CA GLU A 34 -17.80 -3.92 -26.17
C GLU A 34 -18.79 -4.15 -25.00
N SER A 35 -19.24 -5.39 -24.81
CA SER A 35 -20.17 -5.73 -23.72
C SER A 35 -20.13 -7.23 -23.42
N GLY A 36 -20.76 -7.62 -22.30
CA GLY A 36 -20.90 -9.02 -21.92
C GLY A 36 -19.56 -9.69 -21.56
N ASN A 37 -18.63 -8.93 -21.00
CA ASN A 37 -17.35 -9.46 -20.59
C ASN A 37 -17.49 -10.38 -19.37
N VAL A 38 -16.74 -11.49 -19.41
CA VAL A 38 -16.70 -12.47 -18.32
C VAL A 38 -15.27 -12.58 -17.80
N LEU A 39 -15.08 -12.20 -16.53
CA LEU A 39 -13.84 -12.40 -15.80
C LEU A 39 -13.95 -13.72 -15.03
N THR A 40 -12.96 -14.60 -15.20
CA THR A 40 -12.86 -15.87 -14.48
C THR A 40 -11.52 -15.93 -13.75
N VAL A 41 -11.56 -16.28 -12.46
CA VAL A 41 -10.37 -16.51 -11.66
C VAL A 41 -10.41 -17.92 -11.11
N THR A 42 -9.44 -18.75 -11.45
CA THR A 42 -9.25 -20.05 -10.83
C THR A 42 -8.22 -19.92 -9.72
N VAL A 43 -8.51 -20.49 -8.56
CA VAL A 43 -7.60 -20.43 -7.41
C VAL A 43 -7.33 -21.85 -6.92
N THR A 44 -6.04 -22.19 -6.80
CA THR A 44 -5.58 -23.46 -6.25
C THR A 44 -4.93 -23.24 -4.90
N ASN A 45 -5.42 -23.92 -3.87
CA ASN A 45 -4.86 -23.96 -2.51
C ASN A 45 -4.29 -25.36 -2.16
N GLY A 46 -3.82 -26.09 -3.14
CA GLY A 46 -3.16 -27.39 -2.96
C GLY A 46 -1.68 -27.25 -2.58
N VAL A 47 -1.04 -28.38 -2.35
CA VAL A 47 0.41 -28.43 -2.10
C VAL A 47 1.16 -27.82 -3.29
N SER A 48 2.06 -26.89 -3.00
CA SER A 48 2.90 -26.22 -4.01
C SER A 48 4.31 -26.00 -3.47
N ASP A 49 5.18 -25.55 -4.37
CA ASP A 49 6.58 -25.20 -4.11
C ASP A 49 6.78 -23.70 -3.76
N ILE A 50 5.68 -22.93 -3.63
CA ILE A 50 5.75 -21.49 -3.41
C ILE A 50 6.17 -21.18 -1.97
N TYR A 51 5.46 -21.79 -0.99
CA TYR A 51 5.81 -21.77 0.42
C TYR A 51 5.16 -22.98 1.15
N PRO A 52 5.75 -23.44 2.24
CA PRO A 52 5.17 -24.52 3.03
C PRO A 52 3.81 -24.13 3.62
N GLN A 53 2.80 -24.99 3.44
CA GLN A 53 1.49 -24.84 4.09
C GLN A 53 1.41 -25.70 5.36
N ASN A 54 2.48 -25.67 6.15
CA ASN A 54 2.59 -26.43 7.39
C ASN A 54 3.09 -25.49 8.50
N ALA A 55 2.16 -24.80 9.13
CA ALA A 55 2.38 -23.88 10.23
C ALA A 55 1.29 -24.07 11.29
N ASP A 56 1.36 -23.33 12.38
CA ASP A 56 0.40 -23.36 13.48
C ASP A 56 -0.85 -22.49 13.25
N PHE A 57 -1.09 -22.09 12.01
CA PHE A 57 -2.28 -21.35 11.59
C PHE A 57 -2.90 -21.95 10.31
N THR A 58 -4.16 -21.61 10.04
CA THR A 58 -4.89 -22.14 8.88
C THR A 58 -4.56 -21.38 7.61
N PHE A 59 -4.27 -22.09 6.53
CA PHE A 59 -4.13 -21.53 5.18
C PHE A 59 -5.48 -21.60 4.45
N TYR A 60 -6.22 -20.50 4.46
CA TYR A 60 -7.49 -20.41 3.77
C TYR A 60 -7.27 -20.21 2.26
N GLY A 61 -8.07 -20.89 1.44
CA GLY A 61 -8.01 -20.79 -0.02
C GLY A 61 -9.00 -19.78 -0.59
N GLY A 62 -8.85 -19.47 -1.87
CA GLY A 62 -9.78 -18.68 -2.65
C GLY A 62 -9.50 -17.20 -2.70
N LEU A 63 -10.47 -16.44 -3.21
CA LEU A 63 -10.46 -14.98 -3.22
C LEU A 63 -11.00 -14.49 -1.87
N TYR A 64 -10.17 -13.83 -1.09
CA TYR A 64 -10.51 -13.40 0.27
C TYR A 64 -10.34 -11.91 0.53
N ARG A 65 -9.78 -11.17 -0.43
CA ARG A 65 -9.71 -9.70 -0.46
C ARG A 65 -10.44 -9.17 -1.69
N ASP A 66 -10.62 -7.87 -1.75
CA ASP A 66 -11.35 -7.19 -2.81
C ASP A 66 -10.80 -7.49 -4.21
N VAL A 67 -11.70 -7.52 -5.18
CA VAL A 67 -11.40 -7.56 -6.61
C VAL A 67 -11.91 -6.26 -7.21
N ASN A 68 -11.00 -5.45 -7.73
CA ASN A 68 -11.30 -4.13 -8.28
C ASN A 68 -11.12 -4.14 -9.80
N PHE A 69 -12.04 -3.50 -10.52
CA PHE A 69 -11.87 -3.12 -11.92
C PHE A 69 -11.43 -1.66 -11.95
N ILE A 70 -10.28 -1.40 -12.57
CA ILE A 70 -9.68 -0.07 -12.65
C ILE A 70 -9.67 0.35 -14.12
N GLU A 71 -10.21 1.51 -14.42
CA GLU A 71 -10.19 2.12 -15.75
C GLU A 71 -9.36 3.40 -15.67
N VAL A 72 -8.41 3.53 -16.59
CA VAL A 72 -7.52 4.69 -16.69
C VAL A 72 -7.47 5.18 -18.13
N LYS A 73 -7.01 6.42 -18.34
CA LYS A 73 -6.69 6.94 -19.67
C LYS A 73 -5.42 6.23 -20.21
N ASP A 74 -5.12 6.45 -21.49
CA ASP A 74 -3.92 5.87 -22.13
C ASP A 74 -2.63 6.28 -21.41
N ALA A 75 -2.48 7.56 -21.11
CA ALA A 75 -1.41 8.06 -20.23
C ALA A 75 -1.84 7.94 -18.77
N HIS A 76 -1.16 7.11 -18.00
CA HIS A 76 -1.46 6.81 -16.58
C HIS A 76 -0.20 6.41 -15.81
N PHE A 77 -0.26 6.34 -14.48
CA PHE A 77 0.78 5.72 -13.65
C PHE A 77 0.70 4.20 -13.78
N ASP A 78 1.86 3.53 -13.85
CA ASP A 78 1.97 2.10 -14.20
C ASP A 78 1.31 1.18 -13.17
N LEU A 79 0.04 0.85 -13.39
CA LEU A 79 -0.74 -0.05 -12.55
C LEU A 79 -0.20 -1.48 -12.50
N LEU A 80 0.68 -1.87 -13.45
CA LEU A 80 1.26 -3.21 -13.51
C LEU A 80 2.59 -3.31 -12.76
N LEU A 81 3.16 -2.19 -12.31
CA LEU A 81 4.40 -2.15 -11.54
C LEU A 81 4.19 -2.79 -10.16
N ASP A 82 4.47 -4.08 -10.06
CA ASP A 82 4.41 -4.89 -8.82
C ASP A 82 3.09 -4.77 -8.01
N GLY A 83 1.98 -4.43 -8.70
CA GLY A 83 0.67 -4.22 -8.06
C GLY A 83 0.58 -2.96 -7.19
N THR A 84 1.47 -2.00 -7.40
CA THR A 84 1.53 -0.71 -6.69
C THR A 84 0.80 0.38 -7.46
N ASP A 85 0.75 1.59 -6.90
CA ASP A 85 0.20 2.77 -7.60
C ASP A 85 1.27 3.55 -8.37
N ALA A 86 2.48 2.98 -8.52
CA ALA A 86 3.60 3.51 -9.30
C ALA A 86 4.06 4.92 -8.90
N VAL A 87 3.72 5.35 -7.70
CA VAL A 87 4.15 6.59 -7.05
C VAL A 87 4.73 6.24 -5.69
N PHE A 88 6.02 6.45 -5.49
CA PHE A 88 6.70 6.09 -4.24
C PHE A 88 7.20 7.34 -3.53
N VAL A 89 6.75 7.56 -2.31
CA VAL A 89 7.14 8.70 -1.48
C VAL A 89 8.16 8.24 -0.45
N THR A 90 9.34 8.84 -0.49
CA THR A 90 10.42 8.58 0.46
C THR A 90 10.73 9.86 1.25
N PRO A 91 10.10 10.05 2.42
CA PRO A 91 10.39 11.19 3.28
C PRO A 91 11.72 10.99 4.02
N HIS A 92 12.48 12.08 4.15
CA HIS A 92 13.65 12.15 4.99
C HIS A 92 13.34 13.00 6.22
N ASN A 93 13.82 12.60 7.38
CA ASN A 93 13.55 13.25 8.68
C ASN A 93 13.93 14.75 8.77
N VAL A 94 14.64 15.27 7.81
CA VAL A 94 15.01 16.69 7.69
C VAL A 94 14.06 17.50 6.79
N GLY A 95 12.91 16.91 6.39
CA GLY A 95 11.90 17.59 5.56
C GLY A 95 12.14 17.51 4.06
N LYS A 96 13.11 16.75 3.59
CA LYS A 96 13.25 16.44 2.17
C LYS A 96 12.37 15.25 1.83
N THR A 97 11.58 15.38 0.77
CA THR A 97 10.75 14.28 0.26
C THR A 97 11.15 13.99 -1.17
N ARG A 98 11.54 12.76 -1.42
CA ARG A 98 11.71 12.24 -2.76
C ARG A 98 10.42 11.55 -3.19
N VAL A 99 9.96 11.86 -4.40
CA VAL A 99 8.82 11.17 -5.02
C VAL A 99 9.30 10.57 -6.33
N ASP A 100 9.29 9.24 -6.41
CA ASP A 100 9.58 8.48 -7.62
C ASP A 100 8.28 8.17 -8.35
N LEU A 101 8.27 8.37 -9.68
CA LEU A 101 7.10 8.37 -10.54
C LEU A 101 7.35 7.48 -11.74
N PHE A 102 6.42 6.56 -12.02
CA PHE A 102 6.51 5.62 -13.13
C PHE A 102 5.28 5.75 -14.04
N PRO A 103 5.27 6.74 -14.95
CA PRO A 103 4.19 6.91 -15.91
C PRO A 103 4.32 5.97 -17.10
N VAL A 104 3.20 5.67 -17.76
CA VAL A 104 3.09 4.93 -19.01
C VAL A 104 2.41 5.82 -20.04
N ASN A 105 2.88 5.79 -21.31
CA ASN A 105 2.33 6.53 -22.44
C ASN A 105 2.19 8.05 -22.20
N ALA A 106 3.11 8.63 -21.44
CA ALA A 106 3.05 10.03 -21.02
C ALA A 106 4.13 10.92 -21.67
N GLU A 107 4.68 10.53 -22.83
CA GLU A 107 5.71 11.27 -23.52
C GLU A 107 5.23 12.68 -23.87
N GLY A 108 6.03 13.69 -23.52
CA GLY A 108 5.70 15.10 -23.71
C GLY A 108 4.77 15.70 -22.66
N CYS A 109 4.34 14.92 -21.68
CA CYS A 109 3.59 15.40 -20.53
C CYS A 109 4.52 15.90 -19.42
N THR A 110 3.97 16.69 -18.52
CA THR A 110 4.60 17.09 -17.25
C THR A 110 4.05 16.24 -16.12
N LEU A 111 4.93 15.79 -15.23
CA LEU A 111 4.54 15.19 -13.96
C LEU A 111 4.59 16.28 -12.89
N HIS A 112 3.43 16.57 -12.31
CA HIS A 112 3.26 17.56 -11.23
C HIS A 112 3.09 16.83 -9.91
N VAL A 113 3.84 17.24 -8.88
CA VAL A 113 3.69 16.72 -7.52
C VAL A 113 3.40 17.86 -6.56
N GLU A 114 2.33 17.73 -5.79
CA GLU A 114 1.97 18.60 -4.70
C GLU A 114 1.99 17.86 -3.38
N LEU A 115 2.73 18.37 -2.38
CA LEU A 115 2.71 17.88 -1.02
C LEU A 115 1.73 18.70 -0.19
N LYS A 116 0.84 18.02 0.54
CA LYS A 116 -0.19 18.66 1.38
C LYS A 116 -0.03 18.23 2.84
N ASP A 117 -0.29 19.16 3.75
CA ASP A 117 -0.40 18.88 5.17
C ASP A 117 -1.73 18.17 5.51
N ALA A 118 -1.95 17.84 6.80
CA ALA A 118 -3.16 17.16 7.25
C ALA A 118 -4.44 18.00 7.06
N GLU A 119 -4.31 19.32 6.97
CA GLU A 119 -5.39 20.28 6.70
C GLU A 119 -5.65 20.48 5.21
N GLY A 120 -4.84 19.86 4.33
CA GLY A 120 -4.93 19.95 2.89
C GLY A 120 -4.23 21.18 2.29
N ASN A 121 -3.45 21.93 3.07
CA ASN A 121 -2.68 23.06 2.55
C ASN A 121 -1.45 22.58 1.80
N CYS A 122 -1.14 23.20 0.66
CA CYS A 122 0.09 22.96 -0.08
C CYS A 122 1.32 23.37 0.75
N VAL A 123 2.24 22.46 0.96
CA VAL A 123 3.51 22.67 1.68
C VAL A 123 4.74 22.59 0.79
N GLY A 124 4.57 22.19 -0.47
CA GLY A 124 5.62 22.16 -1.47
C GLY A 124 5.16 21.52 -2.77
N THR A 125 5.75 21.97 -3.89
CA THR A 125 5.46 21.43 -5.23
C THR A 125 6.73 21.24 -6.03
N ALA A 126 6.68 20.37 -7.01
CA ALA A 126 7.70 20.24 -8.05
C ALA A 126 7.13 19.66 -9.33
N ASP A 127 7.73 20.04 -10.44
CA ASP A 127 7.43 19.54 -11.77
C ASP A 127 8.66 18.82 -12.35
N THR A 128 8.42 17.84 -13.21
CA THR A 128 9.44 17.19 -14.03
C THR A 128 8.84 16.69 -15.34
N ASP A 129 9.64 16.52 -16.36
CA ASP A 129 9.21 15.89 -17.61
C ASP A 129 8.94 14.41 -17.39
N ALA A 130 7.92 13.89 -18.06
CA ALA A 130 7.58 12.47 -17.99
C ALA A 130 8.62 11.62 -18.73
N ALA A 131 9.17 10.63 -18.00
CA ALA A 131 10.01 9.57 -18.53
C ALA A 131 9.59 8.24 -17.88
N ALA A 132 10.04 7.11 -18.40
CA ALA A 132 9.69 5.79 -17.85
C ALA A 132 9.93 5.66 -16.33
N HIS A 133 10.90 6.40 -15.81
CA HIS A 133 11.11 6.65 -14.38
C HIS A 133 11.57 8.08 -14.21
N SER A 134 10.78 8.87 -13.55
CA SER A 134 11.10 10.24 -13.15
C SER A 134 11.13 10.34 -11.62
N HIS A 135 11.77 11.40 -11.10
CA HIS A 135 11.68 11.71 -9.68
C HIS A 135 11.77 13.22 -9.44
N VAL A 136 11.19 13.64 -8.35
CA VAL A 136 11.32 15.01 -7.83
C VAL A 136 11.82 14.99 -6.39
N LEU A 137 12.45 16.10 -5.98
CA LEU A 137 12.86 16.36 -4.60
C LEU A 137 12.18 17.64 -4.14
N ILE A 138 11.42 17.56 -3.06
CA ILE A 138 10.65 18.69 -2.51
C ILE A 138 11.08 18.91 -1.06
N ASP A 139 11.37 20.16 -0.72
CA ASP A 139 11.74 20.55 0.64
C ASP A 139 10.50 21.07 1.39
N VAL A 140 10.17 20.43 2.51
CA VAL A 140 9.14 20.89 3.46
C VAL A 140 9.83 21.46 4.68
N LYS A 141 9.61 22.75 4.95
CA LYS A 141 10.25 23.43 6.09
C LYS A 141 9.61 23.03 7.42
N ASN A 142 10.47 22.60 8.37
CA ASN A 142 10.05 22.22 9.72
C ASN A 142 8.85 21.23 9.69
N PRO A 143 9.02 20.04 9.09
CA PRO A 143 7.92 19.11 8.97
C PRO A 143 7.42 18.67 10.34
N HIS A 144 6.11 18.52 10.45
CA HIS A 144 5.47 17.89 11.59
C HIS A 144 5.77 16.39 11.54
N LEU A 145 6.33 15.86 12.62
CA LEU A 145 6.78 14.46 12.64
C LEU A 145 5.63 13.53 13.05
N TRP A 146 5.60 12.35 12.44
CA TRP A 146 4.78 11.25 12.93
C TRP A 146 5.40 10.68 14.21
N ASN A 147 4.78 10.86 15.36
CA ASN A 147 5.27 10.51 16.69
C ASN A 147 4.54 9.30 17.31
N GLY A 148 4.12 8.35 16.48
CA GLY A 148 3.36 7.20 16.97
C GLY A 148 2.01 7.61 17.52
N MET A 149 1.51 6.90 18.53
CA MET A 149 0.17 7.13 19.09
C MET A 149 -0.01 8.49 19.79
N GLU A 150 1.10 9.18 20.14
CA GLU A 150 1.03 10.52 20.73
C GLU A 150 0.59 11.57 19.70
N ASP A 151 1.05 11.42 18.45
CA ASP A 151 0.81 12.39 17.39
C ASP A 151 1.07 11.75 16.01
N PRO A 152 0.10 11.01 15.45
CA PRO A 152 0.24 10.26 14.20
C PRO A 152 0.03 11.15 12.97
N TYR A 153 0.80 12.24 12.85
CA TYR A 153 0.62 13.24 11.80
C TYR A 153 1.01 12.72 10.42
N LEU A 154 0.10 12.83 9.46
CA LEU A 154 0.28 12.39 8.09
C LEU A 154 0.16 13.54 7.10
N TYR A 155 1.00 13.48 6.08
CA TYR A 155 0.96 14.27 4.85
C TYR A 155 0.38 13.44 3.71
N SER A 156 0.02 14.10 2.62
CA SER A 156 -0.26 13.47 1.34
C SER A 156 0.62 14.05 0.23
N ALA A 157 1.04 13.19 -0.69
CA ALA A 157 1.65 13.55 -1.95
C ALA A 157 0.66 13.25 -3.07
N GLU A 158 0.24 14.27 -3.79
CA GLU A 158 -0.61 14.16 -4.96
C GLU A 158 0.26 14.28 -6.20
N ALA A 159 0.35 13.21 -6.98
CA ALA A 159 1.09 13.16 -8.23
C ALA A 159 0.12 13.14 -9.41
N SER A 160 0.34 13.99 -10.38
CA SER A 160 -0.52 14.14 -11.56
C SER A 160 0.27 14.06 -12.85
N ILE A 161 -0.29 13.44 -13.88
CA ILE A 161 0.19 13.50 -15.27
C ILE A 161 -0.59 14.60 -15.98
N VAL A 162 0.09 15.64 -16.42
CA VAL A 162 -0.51 16.82 -17.06
C VAL A 162 -0.01 16.95 -18.50
N CYS A 163 -0.92 16.85 -19.46
CA CYS A 163 -0.67 17.05 -20.89
C CYS A 163 -1.55 18.18 -21.42
N ASP A 164 -0.97 19.14 -22.12
CA ASP A 164 -1.69 20.26 -22.73
C ASP A 164 -2.63 21.01 -21.75
N GLY A 165 -2.26 21.03 -20.47
CA GLY A 165 -3.04 21.65 -19.41
C GLY A 165 -4.21 20.81 -18.87
N GLU A 166 -4.38 19.57 -19.35
CA GLU A 166 -5.35 18.60 -18.82
C GLU A 166 -4.68 17.57 -17.91
N VAL A 167 -5.29 17.27 -16.75
CA VAL A 167 -4.89 16.17 -15.89
C VAL A 167 -5.42 14.86 -16.48
N LEU A 168 -4.51 13.98 -16.88
CA LEU A 168 -4.85 12.68 -17.46
C LEU A 168 -4.97 11.60 -16.42
N ASP A 169 -4.11 11.60 -15.39
CA ASP A 169 -4.14 10.67 -14.28
C ASP A 169 -3.63 11.35 -13.00
N GLN A 170 -4.07 10.84 -11.85
CA GLN A 170 -3.70 11.37 -10.54
C GLN A 170 -3.68 10.27 -9.48
N VAL A 171 -2.62 10.23 -8.71
CA VAL A 171 -2.43 9.30 -7.59
C VAL A 171 -2.10 10.09 -6.33
N THR A 172 -2.72 9.71 -5.21
CA THR A 172 -2.46 10.29 -3.89
C THR A 172 -1.88 9.23 -2.96
N VAL A 173 -0.70 9.52 -2.39
CA VAL A 173 -0.01 8.67 -1.42
C VAL A 173 0.11 9.39 -0.09
N ARG A 174 -0.33 8.75 1.00
CA ARG A 174 -0.14 9.27 2.36
C ARG A 174 1.23 8.87 2.91
N TYR A 175 1.84 9.73 3.70
CA TYR A 175 3.14 9.47 4.31
C TYR A 175 3.35 10.30 5.57
N GLY A 176 4.32 9.90 6.40
CA GLY A 176 4.70 10.65 7.59
C GLY A 176 6.21 10.85 7.67
N TYR A 177 6.66 11.97 8.22
CA TYR A 177 8.07 12.20 8.51
C TYR A 177 8.44 11.57 9.84
N ARG A 178 9.36 10.62 9.82
CA ARG A 178 9.88 9.99 11.03
C ARG A 178 11.30 9.49 10.84
N SER A 179 11.98 9.30 11.94
CA SER A 179 13.21 8.52 12.02
C SER A 179 13.10 7.49 13.12
N PHE A 180 13.64 6.31 12.92
CA PHE A 180 13.72 5.31 13.97
C PHE A 180 15.04 4.53 13.92
N HIS A 181 15.41 3.99 15.05
CA HIS A 181 16.49 3.02 15.15
C HIS A 181 16.25 2.07 16.34
N VAL A 182 16.89 0.92 16.28
CA VAL A 182 16.86 -0.06 17.36
C VAL A 182 18.27 -0.15 17.98
N CYS A 183 18.34 0.05 19.29
CA CYS A 183 19.57 -0.09 20.05
C CYS A 183 19.50 -1.35 20.92
N PRO A 184 20.51 -2.25 20.86
CA PRO A 184 20.51 -3.50 21.64
C PRO A 184 20.37 -3.29 23.16
N ASN A 185 20.83 -2.16 23.67
CA ASN A 185 20.83 -1.88 25.11
C ASN A 185 19.63 -1.06 25.59
N THR A 186 19.02 -0.27 24.70
CA THR A 186 17.96 0.68 25.07
C THR A 186 16.64 0.50 24.32
N GLY A 187 16.61 -0.43 23.34
CA GLY A 187 15.40 -0.77 22.58
C GLY A 187 15.11 0.18 21.42
N PHE A 188 13.84 0.43 21.18
CA PHE A 188 13.35 1.21 20.05
C PHE A 188 13.36 2.71 20.31
N TRP A 189 13.77 3.48 19.31
CA TRP A 189 13.82 4.94 19.33
C TRP A 189 13.03 5.49 18.15
N LEU A 190 12.15 6.44 18.40
CA LEU A 190 11.38 7.16 17.41
C LEU A 190 11.67 8.67 17.54
N ASN A 191 12.08 9.31 16.46
CA ASN A 191 12.39 10.74 16.41
C ASN A 191 13.32 11.22 17.55
N GLY A 192 14.32 10.40 17.89
CA GLY A 192 15.28 10.71 18.96
C GLY A 192 14.78 10.47 20.39
N LYS A 193 13.56 9.97 20.57
CA LYS A 193 13.01 9.58 21.88
C LYS A 193 13.03 8.05 22.01
N ASN A 194 13.42 7.55 23.19
CA ASN A 194 13.28 6.13 23.50
C ASN A 194 11.80 5.82 23.77
N VAL A 195 11.25 4.86 23.04
CA VAL A 195 9.84 4.45 23.12
C VAL A 195 9.78 2.98 23.48
N PRO A 196 9.43 2.63 24.73
CA PRO A 196 9.16 1.25 25.09
C PRO A 196 8.01 0.68 24.26
N LEU A 197 8.25 -0.47 23.59
CA LEU A 197 7.23 -1.13 22.80
C LEU A 197 6.47 -2.15 23.67
N HIS A 198 5.15 -1.99 23.70
CA HIS A 198 4.22 -2.92 24.31
C HIS A 198 3.23 -3.37 23.25
N GLY A 199 3.21 -4.65 22.91
CA GLY A 199 2.48 -5.07 21.73
C GLY A 199 1.84 -6.43 21.80
N VAL A 200 1.11 -6.69 20.73
CA VAL A 200 0.43 -7.96 20.47
C VAL A 200 0.84 -8.51 19.11
N ALA A 201 0.75 -9.83 18.94
CA ALA A 201 0.78 -10.44 17.62
C ALA A 201 -0.66 -10.57 17.10
N ARG A 202 -0.87 -10.32 15.82
CA ARG A 202 -2.16 -10.41 15.16
C ARG A 202 -2.08 -11.30 13.93
N HIS A 203 -3.00 -12.28 13.84
CA HIS A 203 -3.35 -12.93 12.59
C HIS A 203 -4.54 -12.22 11.92
N GLN A 204 -4.60 -12.27 10.58
CA GLN A 204 -5.68 -11.64 9.82
C GLN A 204 -6.81 -12.66 9.55
N ASP A 205 -7.38 -13.21 10.61
CA ASP A 205 -8.49 -14.14 10.51
C ASP A 205 -9.52 -13.94 11.63
N ARG A 206 -10.73 -14.41 11.38
CA ARG A 206 -11.82 -14.41 12.37
C ARG A 206 -12.66 -15.67 12.28
N LEU A 207 -13.28 -16.04 13.40
CA LEU A 207 -14.25 -17.11 13.47
C LEU A 207 -15.35 -16.90 12.40
N ASP A 208 -15.68 -17.95 11.68
CA ASP A 208 -16.68 -18.02 10.60
C ASP A 208 -16.38 -17.19 9.34
N LYS A 209 -15.28 -16.43 9.30
CA LYS A 209 -14.87 -15.63 8.15
C LYS A 209 -13.53 -16.10 7.55
N GLY A 210 -12.67 -16.78 8.34
CA GLY A 210 -11.30 -17.04 7.95
C GLY A 210 -10.58 -15.75 7.60
N TRP A 211 -9.88 -15.70 6.47
CA TRP A 211 -9.19 -14.49 5.99
C TRP A 211 -10.08 -13.48 5.28
N ALA A 212 -11.35 -13.81 4.98
CA ALA A 212 -12.29 -12.92 4.30
C ALA A 212 -12.92 -11.91 5.29
N ILE A 213 -12.07 -11.16 5.96
CA ILE A 213 -12.47 -10.13 6.93
C ILE A 213 -12.68 -8.77 6.26
N SER A 214 -13.59 -7.97 6.82
CA SER A 214 -13.97 -6.66 6.28
C SER A 214 -13.17 -5.52 6.91
N LYS A 215 -13.32 -4.31 6.36
CA LYS A 215 -12.76 -3.08 6.95
C LYS A 215 -13.22 -2.87 8.39
N ALA A 216 -14.51 -3.12 8.68
CA ALA A 216 -15.05 -3.04 10.03
C ALA A 216 -14.38 -4.03 11.00
N ASP A 217 -13.99 -5.21 10.53
CA ASP A 217 -13.25 -6.18 11.35
C ASP A 217 -11.84 -5.66 11.69
N HIS A 218 -11.17 -4.99 10.74
CA HIS A 218 -9.88 -4.34 10.99
C HIS A 218 -9.98 -3.19 11.98
N GLU A 219 -11.01 -2.35 11.85
CA GLU A 219 -11.28 -1.22 12.75
C GLU A 219 -11.57 -1.70 14.18
N GLU A 220 -12.34 -2.78 14.33
CA GLU A 220 -12.60 -3.41 15.62
C GLU A 220 -11.31 -3.94 16.26
N ASP A 221 -10.44 -4.62 15.49
CA ASP A 221 -9.15 -5.09 15.99
C ASP A 221 -8.28 -3.94 16.48
N ILE A 222 -8.17 -2.86 15.71
CA ILE A 222 -7.43 -1.65 16.12
C ILE A 222 -8.00 -1.07 17.42
N ALA A 223 -9.33 -0.98 17.56
CA ALA A 223 -9.97 -0.46 18.75
C ALA A 223 -9.66 -1.31 19.99
N LEU A 224 -9.75 -2.64 19.88
CA LEU A 224 -9.43 -3.58 20.94
C LEU A 224 -7.95 -3.55 21.34
N ILE A 225 -7.05 -3.49 20.35
CA ILE A 225 -5.60 -3.42 20.59
C ILE A 225 -5.24 -2.10 21.29
N LYS A 226 -5.89 -1.00 20.92
CA LYS A 226 -5.73 0.31 21.56
C LYS A 226 -6.25 0.28 23.00
N GLU A 227 -7.39 -0.36 23.27
CA GLU A 227 -7.95 -0.52 24.60
C GLU A 227 -7.02 -1.30 25.55
N LEU A 228 -6.27 -2.29 25.01
CA LEU A 228 -5.24 -3.01 25.76
C LEU A 228 -4.03 -2.14 26.14
N GLY A 229 -3.91 -0.93 25.61
CA GLY A 229 -2.76 -0.04 25.82
C GLY A 229 -1.50 -0.45 25.03
N ALA A 230 -1.65 -1.25 23.98
CA ALA A 230 -0.55 -1.59 23.10
C ALA A 230 -0.20 -0.39 22.20
N ASN A 231 1.09 -0.27 21.83
CA ASN A 231 1.61 0.73 20.90
C ASN A 231 2.36 0.11 19.70
N THR A 232 2.42 -1.21 19.65
CA THR A 232 3.02 -1.95 18.53
C THR A 232 2.24 -3.21 18.23
N ILE A 233 2.27 -3.61 16.96
CA ILE A 233 1.59 -4.81 16.48
C ILE A 233 2.56 -5.61 15.61
N ARG A 234 2.72 -6.91 15.91
CA ARG A 234 3.38 -7.85 15.03
C ARG A 234 2.34 -8.44 14.07
N LEU A 235 2.55 -8.25 12.79
CA LEU A 235 1.68 -8.79 11.74
C LEU A 235 2.13 -10.22 11.42
N ALA A 236 1.62 -11.17 12.18
CA ALA A 236 1.99 -12.57 12.08
C ALA A 236 1.17 -13.28 10.99
N HIS A 237 1.73 -14.09 10.17
CA HIS A 237 3.14 -14.33 9.79
C HIS A 237 3.31 -14.01 8.32
N TYR A 238 2.48 -13.11 7.79
CA TYR A 238 2.32 -12.80 6.37
C TYR A 238 1.88 -11.36 6.16
N GLN A 239 1.96 -10.88 4.94
CA GLN A 239 1.50 -9.54 4.57
C GLN A 239 -0.02 -9.41 4.79
N HIS A 240 -0.40 -8.48 5.66
CA HIS A 240 -1.78 -8.16 5.95
C HIS A 240 -2.40 -7.27 4.85
N ASP A 241 -3.69 -6.99 4.97
CA ASP A 241 -4.41 -6.09 4.09
C ASP A 241 -3.84 -4.68 4.17
N GLN A 242 -3.72 -3.98 3.03
CA GLN A 242 -3.21 -2.60 2.98
C GLN A 242 -4.02 -1.68 3.89
N TYR A 243 -5.34 -1.87 3.95
CA TYR A 243 -6.19 -1.08 4.83
C TYR A 243 -5.78 -1.15 6.30
N PHE A 244 -5.25 -2.29 6.76
CA PHE A 244 -4.76 -2.42 8.14
C PHE A 244 -3.47 -1.62 8.37
N TYR A 245 -2.57 -1.57 7.38
CA TYR A 245 -1.39 -0.69 7.46
C TYR A 245 -1.81 0.77 7.51
N ASP A 246 -2.79 1.17 6.68
CA ASP A 246 -3.32 2.54 6.65
C ASP A 246 -3.92 2.94 7.99
N LEU A 247 -4.68 2.06 8.65
CA LEU A 247 -5.21 2.27 10.00
C LEU A 247 -4.10 2.40 11.05
N CYS A 248 -3.02 1.62 10.92
CA CYS A 248 -1.88 1.71 11.83
C CYS A 248 -1.12 3.02 11.67
N ASP A 249 -0.96 3.52 10.44
CA ASP A 249 -0.36 4.83 10.18
C ASP A 249 -1.20 5.95 10.80
N GLU A 250 -2.53 5.91 10.62
CA GLU A 250 -3.49 6.89 11.16
C GLU A 250 -3.59 6.87 12.69
N THR A 251 -3.45 5.70 13.29
CA THR A 251 -3.59 5.52 14.75
C THR A 251 -2.27 5.55 15.49
N GLY A 252 -1.15 5.53 14.77
CA GLY A 252 0.19 5.68 15.34
C GLY A 252 0.82 4.40 15.86
N PHE A 253 0.34 3.22 15.45
CA PHE A 253 0.96 1.95 15.84
C PHE A 253 2.29 1.72 15.12
N VAL A 254 3.31 1.32 15.89
CA VAL A 254 4.57 0.80 15.34
C VAL A 254 4.34 -0.64 14.89
N LEU A 255 4.73 -0.97 13.66
CA LEU A 255 4.51 -2.28 13.10
C LEU A 255 5.80 -3.11 13.02
N TRP A 256 5.69 -4.39 13.33
CA TRP A 256 6.62 -5.43 12.94
C TRP A 256 5.93 -6.27 11.85
N ALA A 257 6.18 -5.91 10.59
CA ALA A 257 5.63 -6.63 9.45
C ALA A 257 6.54 -7.80 9.06
N GLU A 258 5.91 -8.94 8.74
CA GLU A 258 6.57 -10.14 8.22
C GLU A 258 6.22 -10.30 6.73
N ILE A 259 7.15 -10.88 5.96
CA ILE A 259 7.07 -11.08 4.51
C ILE A 259 7.31 -12.54 4.16
#